data_bffed196ca8a2940e0a08135f0f967ce
#
_entry.id   bffed196ca8a2940e0a08135f0f967ce
#
_cell.length_a   1.000
_cell.length_b   1.000
_cell.length_c   1.000
_cell.angle_alpha   90.00
_cell.angle_beta   90.00
_cell.angle_gamma   90.00
#
_symmetry.space_group_name_H-M   'P 1'
#
loop_
_entity.id
_entity.type
_entity.pdbx_description
1 polymer ?
#
loop_
_entity_poly.entity_id
_entity_poly.type
_entity_poly.pdbx_seq_one_letter_code
_entity_poly.pdbx_strand_id
1 'polypeptide(L)'
;HRLYCTTITGCPYCLKQLRHNGESRAEYVVLEYLKTIYTGNIITHIKGILEDKRLELDFYFPDLNKAIEYDGTYWHADKRFYNANDLIECKRTKAKTIWNRDKKKNKLCNDLNISLFRIKEYDWTNNIEEIKNQIKNFLLNC
;
A
#
# COMPACT_ATOMS: atom_id res chain seq x y z
N HIS A 1 -10.55 12.92 -10.12
CA HIS A 1 -10.27 12.29 -8.84
C HIS A 1 -10.52 13.19 -7.63
N ARG A 2 -10.26 14.49 -7.76
CA ARG A 2 -10.46 15.45 -6.67
C ARG A 2 -11.93 15.68 -6.30
N LEU A 3 -12.85 15.36 -7.20
CA LEU A 3 -14.27 15.65 -7.05
C LEU A 3 -15.06 14.63 -6.24
N TYR A 4 -14.41 13.52 -5.83
CA TYR A 4 -15.13 12.39 -5.31
C TYR A 4 -15.21 12.29 -3.78
N CYS A 5 -14.54 13.16 -3.05
CA CYS A 5 -14.53 13.12 -1.59
C CYS A 5 -15.14 14.35 -0.95
N THR A 6 -16.29 14.79 -1.43
CA THR A 6 -16.97 15.98 -0.91
C THR A 6 -17.84 15.70 0.32
N THR A 7 -18.12 14.44 0.61
CA THR A 7 -18.96 14.07 1.77
C THR A 7 -18.34 12.89 2.53
N ILE A 8 -18.50 12.92 3.84
CA ILE A 8 -17.95 11.89 4.74
C ILE A 8 -18.57 10.50 4.49
N THR A 9 -19.77 10.48 3.92
CA THR A 9 -20.55 9.24 3.76
C THR A 9 -20.71 8.78 2.32
N GLY A 10 -20.22 9.53 1.35
CA GLY A 10 -20.60 9.29 -0.04
C GLY A 10 -19.52 9.40 -1.08
N CYS A 11 -18.24 9.27 -0.72
CA CYS A 11 -17.19 9.23 -1.73
C CYS A 11 -17.37 7.98 -2.60
N PRO A 12 -17.78 8.10 -3.90
CA PRO A 12 -17.92 6.92 -4.76
C PRO A 12 -16.63 6.15 -4.92
N TYR A 13 -15.49 6.83 -4.80
CA TYR A 13 -14.19 6.19 -4.85
C TYR A 13 -13.94 5.33 -3.60
N CYS A 14 -14.22 5.88 -2.43
CA CYS A 14 -14.07 5.15 -1.16
C CYS A 14 -15.06 3.98 -1.07
N LEU A 15 -16.28 4.14 -1.59
CA LEU A 15 -17.29 3.08 -1.61
C LEU A 15 -16.92 1.94 -2.57
N LYS A 16 -16.23 2.26 -3.68
CA LYS A 16 -15.74 1.25 -4.62
C LYS A 16 -14.60 0.41 -4.02
N GLN A 17 -13.95 0.92 -3.00
CA GLN A 17 -12.92 0.21 -2.24
C GLN A 17 -13.53 -0.60 -1.10
N LEU A 18 -14.64 -1.28 -1.37
CA LEU A 18 -15.33 -2.08 -0.35
C LEU A 18 -14.37 -3.08 0.29
N ARG A 19 -14.41 -3.11 1.60
CA ARG A 19 -13.57 -3.98 2.41
C ARG A 19 -14.09 -5.41 2.38
N HIS A 20 -13.16 -6.32 2.32
CA HIS A 20 -13.42 -7.74 2.49
C HIS A 20 -12.62 -8.20 3.70
N ASN A 21 -13.30 -8.54 4.79
CA ASN A 21 -12.67 -8.94 6.05
C ASN A 21 -11.65 -7.93 6.60
N GLY A 22 -11.97 -6.61 6.49
CA GLY A 22 -11.09 -5.54 6.95
C GLY A 22 -10.05 -5.07 5.93
N GLU A 23 -9.93 -5.74 4.81
CA GLU A 23 -9.03 -5.39 3.73
C GLU A 23 -9.76 -4.66 2.61
N SER A 24 -9.06 -3.81 1.86
CA SER A 24 -9.61 -3.27 0.63
C SER A 24 -9.72 -4.40 -0.39
N ARG A 25 -10.66 -4.28 -1.32
CA ARG A 25 -10.82 -5.26 -2.39
C ARG A 25 -9.54 -5.43 -3.22
N ALA A 26 -8.82 -4.34 -3.45
CA ALA A 26 -7.56 -4.37 -4.19
C ALA A 26 -6.47 -5.14 -3.43
N GLU A 27 -6.36 -4.92 -2.12
CA GLU A 27 -5.41 -5.65 -1.28
C GLU A 27 -5.75 -7.13 -1.22
N TYR A 28 -7.04 -7.48 -1.19
CA TYR A 28 -7.47 -8.86 -1.24
C TYR A 28 -7.00 -9.56 -2.53
N VAL A 29 -7.14 -8.89 -3.68
CA VAL A 29 -6.67 -9.43 -4.97
C VAL A 29 -5.16 -9.63 -4.95
N VAL A 30 -4.42 -8.69 -4.40
CA VAL A 30 -2.96 -8.82 -4.25
C VAL A 30 -2.63 -10.00 -3.35
N LEU A 31 -3.30 -10.13 -2.20
CA LEU A 31 -3.06 -11.24 -1.28
C LEU A 31 -3.27 -12.59 -1.96
N GLU A 32 -4.34 -12.74 -2.72
CA GLU A 32 -4.62 -13.98 -3.45
C GLU A 32 -3.48 -14.32 -4.43
N TYR A 33 -2.95 -13.31 -5.12
CA TYR A 33 -1.78 -13.51 -5.97
C TYR A 33 -0.55 -13.95 -5.16
N LEU A 34 -0.26 -13.26 -4.04
CA LEU A 34 0.88 -13.59 -3.20
C LEU A 34 0.84 -15.04 -2.71
N LYS A 35 -0.33 -15.54 -2.37
CA LYS A 35 -0.51 -16.93 -1.96
C LYS A 35 -0.20 -17.93 -3.06
N THR A 36 -0.30 -17.55 -4.33
CA THR A 36 0.05 -18.43 -5.44
C THR A 36 1.55 -18.58 -5.65
N ILE A 37 2.35 -17.62 -5.20
CA ILE A 37 3.80 -17.59 -5.44
C ILE A 37 4.63 -17.80 -4.17
N TYR A 38 4.02 -17.74 -2.99
CA TYR A 38 4.73 -17.87 -1.73
C TYR A 38 3.92 -18.75 -0.77
N THR A 39 4.55 -19.82 -0.28
CA THR A 39 3.91 -20.81 0.59
C THR A 39 4.19 -20.57 2.08
N GLY A 40 5.09 -19.65 2.40
CA GLY A 40 5.42 -19.31 3.78
C GLY A 40 4.36 -18.43 4.43
N ASN A 41 4.67 -17.94 5.62
CA ASN A 41 3.74 -17.15 6.40
C ASN A 41 3.61 -15.71 5.85
N ILE A 42 2.38 -15.27 5.63
CA ILE A 42 2.04 -13.89 5.25
C ILE A 42 1.13 -13.33 6.32
N ILE A 43 1.57 -12.26 6.98
CA ILE A 43 0.76 -11.57 7.99
C ILE A 43 0.24 -10.28 7.39
N THR A 44 -1.07 -10.09 7.41
CA THR A 44 -1.71 -8.89 6.84
C THR A 44 -2.07 -7.89 7.92
N HIS A 45 -2.00 -6.60 7.58
CA HIS A 45 -2.39 -5.48 8.44
C HIS A 45 -1.78 -5.54 9.84
N ILE A 46 -0.49 -5.86 9.91
CA ILE A 46 0.18 -5.99 11.21
C ILE A 46 0.69 -4.64 11.71
N LYS A 47 0.36 -4.34 12.95
CA LYS A 47 0.90 -3.19 13.71
C LYS A 47 1.92 -3.67 14.72
N GLY A 48 2.75 -2.75 15.18
CA GLY A 48 3.69 -3.02 16.27
C GLY A 48 5.05 -3.57 15.83
N ILE A 49 5.26 -3.80 14.55
CA ILE A 49 6.57 -4.23 14.02
C ILE A 49 7.54 -3.05 13.97
N LEU A 50 7.08 -1.90 13.45
CA LEU A 50 7.90 -0.72 13.30
C LEU A 50 8.06 0.02 14.64
N GLU A 51 9.06 0.88 14.75
CA GLU A 51 9.27 1.69 15.94
C GLU A 51 8.04 2.53 16.28
N ASP A 52 7.43 3.17 15.29
CA ASP A 52 6.13 3.80 15.46
C ASP A 52 5.05 2.70 15.44
N LYS A 53 4.61 2.28 16.62
CA LYS A 53 3.68 1.16 16.80
C LYS A 53 2.28 1.39 16.21
N ARG A 54 1.97 2.62 15.80
CA ARG A 54 0.70 2.96 15.15
C ARG A 54 0.70 2.58 13.68
N LEU A 55 1.89 2.48 13.07
CA LEU A 55 2.03 2.15 11.66
C LEU A 55 1.81 0.68 11.41
N GLU A 56 1.14 0.41 10.30
CA GLU A 56 0.73 -0.91 9.87
C GLU A 56 1.51 -1.30 8.61
N LEU A 57 1.87 -2.57 8.49
CA LEU A 57 2.37 -3.15 7.24
C LEU A 57 1.23 -3.94 6.59
N ASP A 58 0.97 -3.69 5.30
CA ASP A 58 -0.13 -4.36 4.60
C ASP A 58 0.13 -5.87 4.48
N PHE A 59 1.31 -6.25 4.02
CA PHE A 59 1.73 -7.65 3.91
C PHE A 59 3.14 -7.79 4.46
N TYR A 60 3.29 -8.59 5.51
CA TYR A 60 4.58 -8.85 6.11
C TYR A 60 4.93 -10.33 6.00
N PHE A 61 6.17 -10.61 5.59
CA PHE A 61 6.73 -11.94 5.38
C PHE A 61 7.80 -12.18 6.44
N PRO A 62 7.44 -12.70 7.62
CA PRO A 62 8.38 -12.81 8.75
C PRO A 62 9.59 -13.67 8.44
N ASP A 63 9.43 -14.75 7.67
CA ASP A 63 10.53 -15.66 7.35
C ASP A 63 11.56 -15.02 6.40
N LEU A 64 11.16 -13.98 5.67
CA LEU A 64 12.01 -13.26 4.72
C LEU A 64 12.49 -11.91 5.25
N ASN A 65 11.89 -11.41 6.32
CA ASN A 65 12.01 -10.03 6.80
C ASN A 65 11.75 -9.01 5.66
N LYS A 66 10.69 -9.24 4.93
CA LYS A 66 10.25 -8.41 3.82
C LYS A 66 8.81 -7.97 4.04
N ALA A 67 8.44 -6.86 3.41
CA ALA A 67 7.07 -6.35 3.43
C ALA A 67 6.68 -5.83 2.05
N ILE A 68 5.39 -5.87 1.78
CA ILE A 68 4.79 -5.29 0.58
C ILE A 68 3.67 -4.36 1.01
N GLU A 69 3.65 -3.16 0.44
CA GLU A 69 2.58 -2.17 0.64
C GLU A 69 1.82 -2.01 -0.67
N TYR A 70 0.51 -1.82 -0.58
CA TYR A 70 -0.32 -1.46 -1.72
C TYR A 70 -0.68 0.03 -1.63
N ASP A 71 -0.19 0.80 -2.58
CA ASP A 71 -0.38 2.25 -2.61
C ASP A 71 -1.50 2.61 -3.58
N GLY A 72 -2.70 2.81 -3.07
CA GLY A 72 -3.83 3.33 -3.85
C GLY A 72 -3.51 4.73 -4.37
N THR A 73 -3.84 5.00 -5.63
CA THR A 73 -3.54 6.26 -6.32
C THR A 73 -4.03 7.48 -5.52
N TYR A 74 -5.25 7.42 -5.05
CA TYR A 74 -5.86 8.52 -4.28
C TYR A 74 -5.28 8.60 -2.87
N TRP A 75 -5.24 7.48 -2.13
CA TRP A 75 -4.87 7.47 -0.72
C TRP A 75 -3.41 7.80 -0.47
N HIS A 76 -2.53 7.48 -1.42
CA HIS A 76 -1.11 7.78 -1.36
C HIS A 76 -0.72 8.96 -2.24
N ALA A 77 -1.71 9.62 -2.87
CA ALA A 77 -1.51 10.78 -3.73
C ALA A 77 -0.39 10.54 -4.74
N ASP A 78 -0.57 9.55 -5.60
CA ASP A 78 0.43 9.16 -6.59
C ASP A 78 0.96 10.40 -7.32
N LYS A 79 2.27 10.59 -7.28
CA LYS A 79 2.95 11.79 -7.81
C LYS A 79 2.71 12.01 -9.31
N ARG A 80 2.30 10.97 -10.02
CA ARG A 80 1.93 11.10 -11.44
C ARG A 80 0.64 11.91 -11.62
N PHE A 81 -0.22 11.98 -10.60
CA PHE A 81 -1.55 12.58 -10.67
C PHE A 81 -1.77 13.71 -9.68
N TYR A 82 -0.91 13.88 -8.70
CA TYR A 82 -1.07 14.88 -7.64
C TYR A 82 0.20 15.71 -7.45
N ASN A 83 0.00 16.99 -7.14
CA ASN A 83 1.07 17.92 -6.80
C ASN A 83 1.17 18.03 -5.26
N ALA A 84 2.32 18.52 -4.79
CA ALA A 84 2.64 18.59 -3.36
C ALA A 84 1.56 19.29 -2.50
N ASN A 85 0.96 20.35 -3.03
CA ASN A 85 -0.03 21.16 -2.32
C ASN A 85 -1.50 20.74 -2.59
N ASP A 86 -1.71 19.68 -3.38
CA ASP A 86 -3.06 19.19 -3.61
C ASP A 86 -3.65 18.63 -2.31
N LEU A 87 -4.90 19.01 -2.02
CA LEU A 87 -5.61 18.51 -0.86
C LEU A 87 -6.23 17.16 -1.18
N ILE A 88 -5.96 16.18 -0.34
CA ILE A 88 -6.64 14.88 -0.39
C ILE A 88 -7.79 14.98 0.60
N GLU A 89 -8.99 15.23 0.09
CA GLU A 89 -10.14 15.64 0.89
C GLU A 89 -10.56 14.62 1.93
N CYS A 90 -10.60 13.34 1.58
CA CYS A 90 -10.96 12.28 2.53
C CYS A 90 -10.00 12.18 3.71
N LYS A 91 -8.76 12.58 3.53
CA LYS A 91 -7.74 12.61 4.59
C LYS A 91 -7.58 13.98 5.21
N ARG A 92 -8.19 15.00 4.63
CA ARG A 92 -8.05 16.41 5.03
C ARG A 92 -6.59 16.83 5.16
N THR A 93 -5.76 16.36 4.23
CA THR A 93 -4.31 16.60 4.28
C THR A 93 -3.75 16.80 2.87
N LYS A 94 -2.62 17.48 2.79
CA LYS A 94 -1.95 17.73 1.51
C LYS A 94 -1.15 16.50 1.06
N ALA A 95 -1.00 16.33 -0.26
CA ALA A 95 -0.24 15.24 -0.85
C ALA A 95 1.17 15.14 -0.27
N LYS A 96 1.87 16.28 -0.11
CA LYS A 96 3.23 16.29 0.47
C LYS A 96 3.30 15.66 1.87
N THR A 97 2.26 15.84 2.68
CA THR A 97 2.20 15.26 4.03
C THR A 97 2.08 13.73 3.94
N ILE A 98 1.28 13.24 2.99
CA ILE A 98 1.15 11.80 2.75
C ILE A 98 2.50 11.24 2.28
N TRP A 99 3.15 11.89 1.34
CA TRP A 99 4.48 11.47 0.85
C TRP A 99 5.51 11.40 1.97
N ASN A 100 5.48 12.37 2.90
CA ASN A 100 6.40 12.38 4.03
C ASN A 100 6.12 11.22 4.99
N ARG A 101 4.86 10.86 5.20
CA ARG A 101 4.48 9.69 5.99
C ARG A 101 4.97 8.39 5.36
N ASP A 102 4.81 8.25 4.05
CA ASP A 102 5.30 7.09 3.31
C ASP A 102 6.82 6.99 3.39
N LYS A 103 7.51 8.12 3.24
CA LYS A 103 8.97 8.20 3.36
C LYS A 103 9.45 7.81 4.76
N LYS A 104 8.74 8.28 5.81
CA LYS A 104 9.02 7.88 7.19
C LYS A 104 8.88 6.38 7.37
N LYS A 105 7.82 5.79 6.84
CA LYS A 105 7.58 4.35 6.91
C LYS A 105 8.70 3.56 6.22
N ASN A 106 9.11 4.03 5.03
CA ASN A 106 10.24 3.43 4.32
C ASN A 106 11.51 3.42 5.17
N LYS A 107 11.80 4.54 5.84
CA LYS A 107 12.96 4.66 6.72
C LYS A 107 12.87 3.70 7.91
N LEU A 108 11.71 3.63 8.56
CA LEU A 108 11.51 2.75 9.71
C LEU A 108 11.66 1.27 9.33
N CYS A 109 11.19 0.88 8.15
CA CYS A 109 11.43 -0.46 7.63
C CYS A 109 12.93 -0.71 7.42
N ASN A 110 13.62 0.24 6.79
CA ASN A 110 15.06 0.12 6.53
C ASN A 110 15.87 0.01 7.83
N ASP A 111 15.49 0.74 8.86
CA ASP A 111 16.17 0.70 10.17
C ASP A 111 16.08 -0.70 10.82
N LEU A 112 15.08 -1.48 10.47
CA LEU A 112 14.88 -2.86 10.94
C LEU A 112 15.33 -3.91 9.92
N ASN A 113 16.01 -3.49 8.86
CA ASN A 113 16.42 -4.36 7.75
C ASN A 113 15.23 -5.06 7.07
N ILE A 114 14.05 -4.47 7.15
CA ILE A 114 12.88 -4.95 6.42
C ILE A 114 12.94 -4.38 5.00
N SER A 115 13.12 -5.24 4.01
CA SER A 115 13.02 -4.84 2.60
C SER A 115 11.56 -4.56 2.26
N LEU A 116 11.28 -3.39 1.71
CA LEU A 116 9.92 -2.95 1.43
C LEU A 116 9.72 -2.76 -0.08
N PHE A 117 8.69 -3.39 -0.61
CA PHE A 117 8.24 -3.20 -2.00
C PHE A 117 6.87 -2.50 -1.99
N ARG A 118 6.73 -1.45 -2.78
CA ARG A 118 5.46 -0.72 -2.91
C ARG A 118 4.82 -1.00 -4.26
N ILE A 119 3.61 -1.56 -4.21
CA ILE A 119 2.78 -1.76 -5.40
C ILE A 119 1.94 -0.50 -5.58
N LYS A 120 2.16 0.24 -6.67
CA LYS A 120 1.29 1.38 -7.00
C LYS A 120 0.08 0.90 -7.79
N GLU A 121 -1.09 1.33 -7.37
CA GLU A 121 -2.37 0.94 -8.00
C GLU A 121 -2.36 1.12 -9.51
N TYR A 122 -1.83 2.26 -9.99
CA TYR A 122 -1.77 2.53 -11.43
C TYR A 122 -0.96 1.45 -12.18
N ASP A 123 0.19 1.07 -11.63
CA ASP A 123 1.05 0.06 -12.25
C ASP A 123 0.42 -1.34 -12.16
N TRP A 124 -0.19 -1.66 -11.03
CA TRP A 124 -0.92 -2.92 -10.87
C TRP A 124 -2.06 -3.04 -11.88
N THR A 125 -2.78 -1.95 -12.14
CA THR A 125 -3.91 -1.92 -13.07
C THR A 125 -3.46 -1.98 -14.53
N ASN A 126 -2.40 -1.27 -14.89
CA ASN A 126 -2.01 -1.07 -16.29
C ASN A 126 -0.85 -1.95 -16.76
N ASN A 127 -0.01 -2.44 -15.83
CA ASN A 127 1.18 -3.23 -16.12
C ASN A 127 1.27 -4.44 -15.20
N ILE A 128 0.17 -5.16 -15.03
CA ILE A 128 0.05 -6.20 -14.01
C ILE A 128 1.10 -7.31 -14.14
N GLU A 129 1.40 -7.75 -15.36
CA GLU A 129 2.38 -8.83 -15.57
C GLU A 129 3.78 -8.40 -15.16
N GLU A 130 4.16 -7.16 -15.48
CA GLU A 130 5.45 -6.60 -15.08
C GLU A 130 5.55 -6.51 -13.57
N ILE A 131 4.50 -6.00 -12.91
CA ILE A 131 4.48 -5.87 -11.44
C ILE A 131 4.51 -7.25 -10.77
N LYS A 132 3.77 -8.22 -11.29
CA LYS A 132 3.81 -9.60 -10.81
C LYS A 132 5.23 -10.19 -10.88
N ASN A 133 5.93 -9.95 -11.99
CA ASN A 133 7.31 -10.40 -12.13
C ASN A 133 8.24 -9.73 -11.11
N GLN A 134 8.08 -8.43 -10.90
CA GLN A 134 8.86 -7.69 -9.90
C GLN A 134 8.60 -8.20 -8.49
N ILE A 135 7.35 -8.46 -8.13
CA ILE A 135 6.98 -9.03 -6.82
C ILE A 135 7.61 -10.40 -6.64
N LYS A 136 7.49 -11.25 -7.66
CA LYS A 136 8.06 -12.59 -7.63
C LYS A 136 9.57 -12.55 -7.41
N ASN A 137 10.27 -11.69 -8.15
CA ASN A 137 11.71 -11.50 -7.99
C ASN A 137 12.05 -10.95 -6.59
N PHE A 138 11.28 -10.00 -6.10
CA PHE A 138 11.46 -9.43 -4.77
C PHE A 138 11.35 -10.49 -3.67
N LEU A 139 10.36 -11.38 -3.75
CA LEU A 139 10.13 -12.39 -2.73
C LEU A 139 11.07 -13.59 -2.83
N LEU A 140 11.39 -14.03 -4.04
CA LEU A 140 12.09 -15.30 -4.26
C LEU A 140 13.60 -15.14 -4.46
N ASN A 141 14.11 -13.94 -4.69
CA ASN A 141 15.54 -13.68 -4.80
C ASN A 141 16.06 -13.14 -3.46
N CYS A 142 17.07 -13.81 -2.97
CA CYS A 142 17.78 -13.40 -1.75
C CYS A 142 18.77 -12.28 -2.01
#